data_6147d613ae70197b9ca80617b095a01f
#
_entry.id   6147d613ae70197b9ca80617b095a01f
#
_cell.length_a   1.000
_cell.length_b   1.000
_cell.length_c   1.000
_cell.angle_alpha   90.00
_cell.angle_beta   90.00
_cell.angle_gamma   90.00
#
_symmetry.space_group_name_H-M   'P 1'
#
loop_
_entity.id
_entity.type
_entity.pdbx_description
1 polymer ?
#
loop_
_entity_poly.entity_id
_entity_poly.type
_entity_poly.pdbx_seq_one_letter_code
_entity_poly.pdbx_strand_id
1 'polypeptide(L)'
;MIRNEFKIEVCANGVESCLAAQEGGADRVELCAGIPEGGTTPSYGEIKVARRVLTRTRLHVIIRPRGGDFVYSPLEIERMEEDIDIARELGVDGIVLGCLTPEGSIDLDVNARLMEHTHGMSTTFHRAFDCCKDPSTALEQLIELGFDRVLTSGQQPTAEQGIPLLTALHIQSAGRITLLAGCGVNEGNIRSISEATDIREFHFSARVKVPGAMLFSNPKVYMGAPGVDENVREITSSERVKNTIAQLL
;
A
#
# COMPACT_ATOMS: atom_id res chain seq x y z
N MET A 1 -14.77 3.69 -20.65
CA MET A 1 -14.65 4.26 -19.29
C MET A 1 -13.72 5.48 -19.37
N ILE A 2 -13.88 6.48 -18.53
CA ILE A 2 -13.07 7.72 -18.60
C ILE A 2 -11.96 7.60 -17.54
N ARG A 3 -10.68 7.90 -17.91
CA ARG A 3 -9.51 7.80 -16.99
C ARG A 3 -9.74 8.48 -15.62
N ASN A 4 -10.43 9.62 -15.61
CA ASN A 4 -10.67 10.41 -14.40
C ASN A 4 -11.61 9.74 -13.37
N GLU A 5 -12.32 8.67 -13.76
CA GLU A 5 -13.16 7.88 -12.85
C GLU A 5 -12.35 6.93 -11.98
N PHE A 6 -11.09 6.67 -12.33
CA PHE A 6 -10.21 5.74 -11.64
C PHE A 6 -9.07 6.45 -10.94
N LYS A 7 -8.65 5.88 -9.81
CA LYS A 7 -7.42 6.26 -9.10
C LYS A 7 -6.49 5.08 -9.00
N ILE A 8 -5.25 5.30 -9.37
CA ILE A 8 -4.22 4.26 -9.39
C ILE A 8 -3.14 4.58 -8.36
N GLU A 9 -2.94 3.66 -7.44
CA GLU A 9 -1.85 3.66 -6.49
C GLU A 9 -0.84 2.57 -6.84
N VAL A 10 0.44 2.93 -6.86
CA VAL A 10 1.52 1.98 -7.09
C VAL A 10 2.33 1.78 -5.82
N CYS A 11 2.47 0.52 -5.39
CA CYS A 11 3.37 0.12 -4.31
C CYS A 11 4.82 0.23 -4.79
N ALA A 12 5.50 1.28 -4.39
CA ALA A 12 6.86 1.61 -4.77
C ALA A 12 7.85 1.15 -3.68
N ASN A 13 8.88 0.41 -4.08
CA ASN A 13 9.91 -0.13 -3.20
C ASN A 13 11.21 0.71 -3.22
N GLY A 14 11.07 1.99 -3.51
CA GLY A 14 12.16 2.95 -3.58
C GLY A 14 11.86 4.13 -4.48
N VAL A 15 12.76 5.11 -4.49
CA VAL A 15 12.58 6.38 -5.21
C VAL A 15 12.49 6.18 -6.72
N GLU A 16 13.29 5.27 -7.28
CA GLU A 16 13.26 4.95 -8.71
C GLU A 16 11.88 4.36 -9.11
N SER A 17 11.31 3.52 -8.25
CA SER A 17 9.95 3.00 -8.45
C SER A 17 8.88 4.07 -8.35
N CYS A 18 9.05 5.07 -7.46
CA CYS A 18 8.16 6.24 -7.41
C CYS A 18 8.19 7.03 -8.73
N LEU A 19 9.38 7.28 -9.29
CA LEU A 19 9.53 7.97 -10.58
C LEU A 19 8.90 7.16 -11.72
N ALA A 20 9.16 5.85 -11.77
CA ALA A 20 8.57 4.97 -12.79
C ALA A 20 7.04 4.94 -12.70
N ALA A 21 6.48 4.93 -11.49
CA ALA A 21 5.03 5.02 -11.27
C ALA A 21 4.46 6.36 -11.78
N GLN A 22 5.14 7.48 -11.47
CA GLN A 22 4.76 8.80 -11.96
C GLN A 22 4.81 8.88 -13.49
N GLU A 23 5.85 8.35 -14.13
CA GLU A 23 5.98 8.28 -15.59
C GLU A 23 4.90 7.38 -16.20
N GLY A 24 4.52 6.32 -15.50
CA GLY A 24 3.44 5.41 -15.86
C GLY A 24 2.06 6.02 -15.78
N GLY A 25 1.89 7.16 -15.11
CA GLY A 25 0.62 7.86 -14.96
C GLY A 25 -0.15 7.46 -13.69
N ALA A 26 0.52 6.98 -12.66
CA ALA A 26 -0.08 6.73 -11.36
C ALA A 26 -0.54 8.05 -10.70
N ASP A 27 -1.71 8.02 -10.05
CA ASP A 27 -2.24 9.16 -9.28
C ASP A 27 -1.53 9.29 -7.94
N ARG A 28 -1.09 8.14 -7.37
CA ARG A 28 -0.51 8.02 -6.04
C ARG A 28 0.54 6.90 -6.02
N VAL A 29 1.52 7.04 -5.17
CA VAL A 29 2.43 5.95 -4.79
C VAL A 29 2.27 5.67 -3.31
N GLU A 30 2.37 4.40 -2.92
CA GLU A 30 2.66 3.99 -1.55
C GLU A 30 4.14 3.62 -1.47
N LEU A 31 4.93 4.45 -0.81
CA LEU A 31 6.36 4.19 -0.62
C LEU A 31 6.57 3.23 0.55
N CYS A 32 7.23 2.11 0.27
CA CYS A 32 7.50 1.04 1.22
C CYS A 32 8.98 0.65 1.20
N ALA A 33 9.55 0.35 2.36
CA ALA A 33 10.74 -0.48 2.51
C ALA A 33 10.33 -1.93 2.79
N GLY A 34 11.28 -2.84 2.98
CA GLY A 34 11.03 -4.20 3.49
C GLY A 34 9.97 -4.99 2.73
N ILE A 35 9.98 -4.94 1.41
CA ILE A 35 8.95 -5.60 0.59
C ILE A 35 8.82 -7.11 0.84
N PRO A 36 9.91 -7.88 1.06
CA PRO A 36 9.79 -9.31 1.39
C PRO A 36 9.00 -9.56 2.68
N GLU A 37 8.91 -8.57 3.56
CA GLU A 37 8.17 -8.60 4.82
C GLU A 37 6.74 -8.06 4.69
N GLY A 38 6.33 -7.71 3.48
CA GLY A 38 5.01 -7.14 3.18
C GLY A 38 4.95 -5.61 3.26
N GLY A 39 6.10 -4.93 3.29
CA GLY A 39 6.22 -3.48 3.41
C GLY A 39 6.40 -3.02 4.86
N THR A 40 7.38 -2.15 5.07
CA THR A 40 7.68 -1.48 6.36
C THR A 40 7.93 0.01 6.11
N THR A 41 7.99 0.81 7.18
CA THR A 41 8.26 2.26 7.09
C THR A 41 9.59 2.49 6.37
N PRO A 42 9.64 3.31 5.31
CA PRO A 42 10.88 3.68 4.62
C PRO A 42 11.71 4.65 5.47
N SER A 43 13.00 4.77 5.15
CA SER A 43 13.89 5.69 5.87
C SER A 43 13.51 7.17 5.62
N TYR A 44 13.89 8.04 6.58
CA TYR A 44 13.78 9.50 6.42
C TYR A 44 14.35 9.99 5.09
N GLY A 45 15.56 9.51 4.72
CA GLY A 45 16.23 9.92 3.48
C GLY A 45 15.44 9.52 2.24
N GLU A 46 14.84 8.34 2.27
CA GLU A 46 14.03 7.84 1.17
C GLU A 46 12.75 8.64 0.97
N ILE A 47 12.01 8.92 2.06
CA ILE A 47 10.81 9.77 2.04
C ILE A 47 11.15 11.18 1.52
N LYS A 48 12.22 11.80 2.04
CA LYS A 48 12.67 13.14 1.66
C LYS A 48 13.05 13.24 0.18
N VAL A 49 13.75 12.24 -0.35
CA VAL A 49 14.12 12.22 -1.77
C VAL A 49 12.91 11.96 -2.64
N ALA A 50 12.04 11.00 -2.28
CA ALA A 50 10.79 10.72 -3.00
C ALA A 50 9.91 11.97 -3.08
N ARG A 51 9.71 12.69 -1.95
CA ARG A 51 8.93 13.94 -1.95
C ARG A 51 9.49 14.98 -2.92
N ARG A 52 10.81 15.13 -2.95
CA ARG A 52 11.47 16.12 -3.82
C ARG A 52 11.30 15.83 -5.31
N VAL A 53 11.28 14.56 -5.71
CA VAL A 53 11.24 14.16 -7.13
C VAL A 53 9.83 13.96 -7.66
N LEU A 54 8.85 13.71 -6.79
CA LEU A 54 7.45 13.58 -7.19
C LEU A 54 6.83 14.97 -7.36
N THR A 55 6.38 15.29 -8.57
CA THR A 55 5.85 16.62 -8.94
C THR A 55 4.36 16.63 -9.22
N ARG A 56 3.77 15.47 -9.56
CA ARG A 56 2.35 15.34 -9.95
C ARG A 56 1.65 14.14 -9.33
N THR A 57 2.42 13.16 -8.84
CA THR A 57 1.89 11.95 -8.18
C THR A 57 1.95 12.16 -6.67
N ARG A 58 0.88 11.85 -5.97
CA ARG A 58 0.80 11.95 -4.51
C ARG A 58 1.69 10.91 -3.85
N LEU A 59 2.35 11.30 -2.77
CA LEU A 59 3.20 10.43 -1.97
C LEU A 59 2.45 10.00 -0.71
N HIS A 60 2.09 8.74 -0.61
CA HIS A 60 1.70 8.08 0.63
C HIS A 60 2.87 7.24 1.16
N VAL A 61 2.98 7.13 2.47
CA VAL A 61 4.04 6.40 3.15
C VAL A 61 3.43 5.36 4.07
N ILE A 62 3.91 4.11 3.99
CA ILE A 62 3.49 3.09 4.94
C ILE A 62 4.14 3.34 6.31
N ILE A 63 3.33 3.29 7.36
CA ILE A 63 3.74 3.36 8.76
C ILE A 63 3.54 1.97 9.36
N ARG A 64 4.56 1.15 9.29
CA ARG A 64 4.58 -0.24 9.76
C ARG A 64 5.98 -0.57 10.29
N PRO A 65 6.14 -0.70 11.61
CA PRO A 65 7.47 -0.78 12.23
C PRO A 65 8.24 -2.06 11.91
N ARG A 66 7.55 -3.15 11.56
CA ARG A 66 8.14 -4.46 11.25
C ARG A 66 7.23 -5.34 10.40
N GLY A 67 7.75 -6.41 9.87
CA GLY A 67 7.00 -7.53 9.32
C GLY A 67 6.24 -8.33 10.40
N GLY A 68 5.58 -9.40 9.99
CA GLY A 68 4.76 -10.25 10.85
C GLY A 68 3.35 -9.70 11.05
N ASP A 69 2.79 -9.89 12.24
CA ASP A 69 1.44 -9.51 12.62
C ASP A 69 1.23 -7.99 12.75
N PHE A 70 0.04 -7.59 13.18
CA PHE A 70 -0.38 -6.19 13.30
C PHE A 70 -0.76 -5.82 14.74
N VAL A 71 -0.24 -6.59 15.73
CA VAL A 71 -0.38 -6.31 17.16
C VAL A 71 0.95 -5.74 17.65
N TYR A 72 0.98 -4.48 18.02
CA TYR A 72 2.21 -3.76 18.31
C TYR A 72 2.40 -3.50 19.79
N SER A 73 3.66 -3.53 20.25
CA SER A 73 4.03 -3.13 21.61
C SER A 73 3.93 -1.61 21.80
N PRO A 74 3.88 -1.12 23.05
CA PRO A 74 3.87 0.32 23.31
C PRO A 74 5.02 1.10 22.65
N LEU A 75 6.23 0.52 22.58
CA LEU A 75 7.38 1.17 21.93
C LEU A 75 7.28 1.15 20.41
N GLU A 76 6.63 0.15 19.82
CA GLU A 76 6.35 0.13 18.37
C GLU A 76 5.30 1.18 18.01
N ILE A 77 4.30 1.38 18.88
CA ILE A 77 3.28 2.43 18.70
C ILE A 77 3.90 3.82 18.79
N GLU A 78 4.72 4.08 19.84
CA GLU A 78 5.47 5.34 19.98
C GLU A 78 6.33 5.61 18.74
N ARG A 79 7.03 4.61 18.21
CA ARG A 79 7.79 4.72 16.96
C ARG A 79 6.89 5.06 15.77
N MET A 80 5.69 4.46 15.69
CA MET A 80 4.75 4.77 14.61
C MET A 80 4.26 6.22 14.67
N GLU A 81 4.04 6.76 15.86
CA GLU A 81 3.69 8.18 16.06
C GLU A 81 4.78 9.12 15.56
N GLU A 82 6.02 8.85 15.96
CA GLU A 82 7.19 9.62 15.49
C GLU A 82 7.35 9.52 13.95
N ASP A 83 7.19 8.33 13.38
CA ASP A 83 7.25 8.12 11.93
C ASP A 83 6.15 8.92 11.19
N ILE A 84 4.93 9.04 11.75
CA ILE A 84 3.83 9.85 11.20
C ILE A 84 4.20 11.34 11.26
N ASP A 85 4.70 11.82 12.40
CA ASP A 85 5.06 13.22 12.57
C ASP A 85 6.19 13.63 11.62
N ILE A 86 7.21 12.79 11.46
CA ILE A 86 8.30 12.97 10.49
C ILE A 86 7.75 12.99 9.05
N ALA A 87 6.87 12.07 8.70
CA ALA A 87 6.27 12.03 7.36
C ALA A 87 5.49 13.31 7.06
N ARG A 88 4.72 13.82 8.05
CA ARG A 88 4.00 15.09 7.96
C ARG A 88 4.95 16.27 7.75
N GLU A 89 6.04 16.36 8.54
CA GLU A 89 7.05 17.42 8.41
C GLU A 89 7.73 17.41 7.03
N LEU A 90 7.90 16.24 6.45
CA LEU A 90 8.44 16.07 5.10
C LEU A 90 7.42 16.40 3.99
N GLY A 91 6.17 16.71 4.36
CA GLY A 91 5.13 17.11 3.42
C GLY A 91 4.61 15.97 2.54
N VAL A 92 4.47 14.77 3.09
CA VAL A 92 3.79 13.67 2.39
C VAL A 92 2.30 13.94 2.28
N ASP A 93 1.65 13.39 1.26
CA ASP A 93 0.22 13.63 1.01
C ASP A 93 -0.68 12.71 1.84
N GLY A 94 -0.14 11.60 2.34
CA GLY A 94 -0.90 10.66 3.14
C GLY A 94 -0.06 9.55 3.74
N ILE A 95 -0.68 8.79 4.63
CA ILE A 95 -0.07 7.66 5.32
C ILE A 95 -0.94 6.41 5.21
N VAL A 96 -0.29 5.27 5.35
CA VAL A 96 -0.92 3.95 5.29
C VAL A 96 -0.53 3.19 6.55
N LEU A 97 -1.50 2.83 7.39
CA LEU A 97 -1.27 2.15 8.67
C LEU A 97 -2.40 1.17 9.00
N GLY A 98 -2.27 0.45 10.12
CA GLY A 98 -3.33 -0.43 10.61
C GLY A 98 -2.87 -1.32 11.75
N CYS A 99 -3.63 -1.32 12.83
CA CYS A 99 -3.38 -2.10 14.03
C CYS A 99 -4.59 -3.00 14.34
N LEU A 100 -4.31 -4.23 14.74
CA LEU A 100 -5.30 -5.20 15.17
C LEU A 100 -5.08 -5.59 16.63
N THR A 101 -6.15 -6.08 17.27
CA THR A 101 -6.04 -6.76 18.56
C THR A 101 -5.57 -8.21 18.38
N PRO A 102 -5.07 -8.88 19.45
CA PRO A 102 -4.74 -10.30 19.40
C PRO A 102 -5.88 -11.20 18.90
N GLU A 103 -7.13 -10.78 19.08
CA GLU A 103 -8.32 -11.50 18.63
C GLU A 103 -8.69 -11.25 17.17
N GLY A 104 -7.91 -10.43 16.47
CA GLY A 104 -8.13 -10.08 15.06
C GLY A 104 -9.25 -9.05 14.83
N SER A 105 -9.55 -8.22 15.81
CA SER A 105 -10.43 -7.05 15.66
C SER A 105 -9.61 -5.80 15.35
N ILE A 106 -10.23 -4.76 14.82
CA ILE A 106 -9.59 -3.43 14.73
C ILE A 106 -9.25 -2.97 16.16
N ASP A 107 -8.02 -2.58 16.42
CA ASP A 107 -7.61 -1.96 17.68
C ASP A 107 -8.04 -0.49 17.65
N LEU A 108 -9.24 -0.21 18.18
CA LEU A 108 -9.86 1.12 18.10
C LEU A 108 -9.01 2.18 18.81
N ASP A 109 -8.48 1.86 20.00
CA ASP A 109 -7.75 2.81 20.81
C ASP A 109 -6.42 3.19 20.15
N VAL A 110 -5.66 2.18 19.68
CA VAL A 110 -4.38 2.43 19.02
C VAL A 110 -4.57 3.15 17.68
N ASN A 111 -5.52 2.70 16.86
CA ASN A 111 -5.75 3.38 15.59
C ASN A 111 -6.26 4.82 15.79
N ALA A 112 -7.15 5.09 16.75
CA ALA A 112 -7.60 6.45 17.06
C ALA A 112 -6.43 7.35 17.47
N ARG A 113 -5.56 6.85 18.35
CA ARG A 113 -4.34 7.55 18.79
C ARG A 113 -3.41 7.89 17.62
N LEU A 114 -3.15 6.94 16.72
CA LEU A 114 -2.34 7.18 15.52
C LEU A 114 -3.00 8.18 14.56
N MET A 115 -4.32 8.13 14.43
CA MET A 115 -5.09 9.07 13.60
C MET A 115 -4.98 10.52 14.11
N GLU A 116 -4.82 10.76 15.41
CA GLU A 116 -4.59 12.10 15.96
C GLU A 116 -3.32 12.76 15.40
N HIS A 117 -2.27 11.99 15.08
CA HIS A 117 -1.02 12.49 14.49
C HIS A 117 -1.13 12.84 13.00
N THR A 118 -2.19 12.40 12.31
CA THR A 118 -2.30 12.57 10.84
C THR A 118 -2.59 14.00 10.41
N HIS A 119 -3.26 14.81 11.23
CA HIS A 119 -3.54 16.24 11.02
C HIS A 119 -4.00 16.59 9.59
N GLY A 120 -4.92 15.82 9.03
CA GLY A 120 -5.51 16.08 7.72
C GLY A 120 -4.72 15.52 6.53
N MET A 121 -3.64 14.75 6.75
CA MET A 121 -3.08 13.88 5.71
C MET A 121 -4.12 12.83 5.32
N SER A 122 -4.08 12.39 4.05
CA SER A 122 -4.95 11.29 3.62
C SER A 122 -4.56 9.97 4.29
N THR A 123 -5.55 9.19 4.74
CA THR A 123 -5.33 7.99 5.53
C THR A 123 -5.84 6.74 4.84
N THR A 124 -5.04 5.68 4.86
CA THR A 124 -5.41 4.37 4.33
C THR A 124 -5.17 3.30 5.38
N PHE A 125 -6.19 2.50 5.71
CA PHE A 125 -5.99 1.29 6.48
C PHE A 125 -5.48 0.19 5.54
N HIS A 126 -4.28 -0.34 5.83
CA HIS A 126 -3.62 -1.30 4.94
C HIS A 126 -4.18 -2.74 5.07
N ARG A 127 -3.50 -3.71 4.46
CA ARG A 127 -3.92 -5.11 4.41
C ARG A 127 -3.98 -5.84 5.76
N ALA A 128 -3.75 -5.19 6.91
CA ALA A 128 -4.20 -5.71 8.20
C ALA A 128 -5.71 -6.03 8.17
N PHE A 129 -6.48 -5.30 7.36
CA PHE A 129 -7.89 -5.58 7.12
C PHE A 129 -8.14 -7.01 6.61
N ASP A 130 -7.25 -7.53 5.76
CA ASP A 130 -7.36 -8.90 5.25
C ASP A 130 -7.12 -9.97 6.33
N CYS A 131 -6.55 -9.58 7.48
CA CYS A 131 -6.31 -10.43 8.64
C CYS A 131 -7.35 -10.27 9.76
N CYS A 132 -8.32 -9.37 9.61
CA CYS A 132 -9.37 -9.21 10.63
C CYS A 132 -10.39 -10.37 10.58
N LYS A 133 -10.97 -10.69 11.74
CA LYS A 133 -11.91 -11.82 11.86
C LYS A 133 -13.31 -11.53 11.28
N ASP A 134 -13.73 -10.27 11.29
CA ASP A 134 -15.04 -9.82 10.82
C ASP A 134 -14.87 -8.55 9.95
N PRO A 135 -14.79 -8.71 8.62
CA PRO A 135 -14.55 -7.58 7.73
C PRO A 135 -15.75 -6.60 7.66
N SER A 136 -16.97 -7.06 7.91
CA SER A 136 -18.14 -6.19 7.90
C SER A 136 -18.14 -5.23 9.10
N THR A 137 -17.90 -5.76 10.31
CA THR A 137 -17.75 -4.93 11.51
C THR A 137 -16.52 -4.03 11.42
N ALA A 138 -15.40 -4.56 10.92
CA ALA A 138 -14.16 -3.80 10.75
C ALA A 138 -14.36 -2.59 9.81
N LEU A 139 -15.10 -2.75 8.71
CA LEU A 139 -15.39 -1.65 7.79
C LEU A 139 -16.12 -0.49 8.48
N GLU A 140 -17.16 -0.78 9.27
CA GLU A 140 -17.88 0.26 10.02
C GLU A 140 -16.97 0.98 11.04
N GLN A 141 -16.15 0.21 11.75
CA GLN A 141 -15.18 0.77 12.70
C GLN A 141 -14.17 1.72 12.03
N LEU A 142 -13.67 1.37 10.82
CA LEU A 142 -12.77 2.24 10.07
C LEU A 142 -13.46 3.51 9.56
N ILE A 143 -14.74 3.42 9.19
CA ILE A 143 -15.56 4.59 8.85
C ILE A 143 -15.72 5.51 10.06
N GLU A 144 -16.03 4.96 11.24
CA GLU A 144 -16.16 5.72 12.49
C GLU A 144 -14.85 6.36 12.94
N LEU A 145 -13.71 5.69 12.73
CA LEU A 145 -12.37 6.23 12.98
C LEU A 145 -11.96 7.32 11.97
N GLY A 146 -12.69 7.48 10.86
CA GLY A 146 -12.42 8.51 9.86
C GLY A 146 -11.32 8.19 8.85
N PHE A 147 -11.04 6.90 8.59
CA PHE A 147 -10.16 6.54 7.49
C PHE A 147 -10.77 6.89 6.14
N ASP A 148 -9.96 7.44 5.21
CA ASP A 148 -10.42 7.75 3.85
C ASP A 148 -10.53 6.48 2.97
N ARG A 149 -9.67 5.47 3.24
CA ARG A 149 -9.57 4.25 2.41
C ARG A 149 -9.29 3.02 3.24
N VAL A 150 -9.67 1.88 2.66
CA VAL A 150 -9.20 0.57 3.10
C VAL A 150 -8.62 -0.21 1.92
N LEU A 151 -7.35 -0.62 2.03
CA LEU A 151 -6.68 -1.48 1.08
C LEU A 151 -6.96 -2.94 1.43
N THR A 152 -7.57 -3.67 0.51
CA THR A 152 -7.95 -5.07 0.75
C THR A 152 -7.91 -5.90 -0.52
N SER A 153 -7.66 -7.19 -0.35
CA SER A 153 -7.83 -8.22 -1.37
C SER A 153 -9.13 -9.01 -1.20
N GLY A 154 -10.06 -8.53 -0.35
CA GLY A 154 -11.26 -9.29 0.00
C GLY A 154 -10.94 -10.54 0.83
N GLN A 155 -9.93 -10.45 1.73
CA GLN A 155 -9.47 -11.56 2.59
C GLN A 155 -9.07 -12.83 1.81
N GLN A 156 -8.62 -12.66 0.57
CA GLN A 156 -8.17 -13.75 -0.28
C GLN A 156 -6.69 -13.53 -0.70
N PRO A 157 -6.01 -14.55 -1.20
CA PRO A 157 -4.65 -14.43 -1.71
C PRO A 157 -4.50 -13.35 -2.79
N THR A 158 -5.54 -13.10 -3.59
CA THR A 158 -5.55 -12.05 -4.61
C THR A 158 -6.90 -11.32 -4.63
N ALA A 159 -6.90 -10.05 -5.08
CA ALA A 159 -8.13 -9.27 -5.27
C ALA A 159 -9.13 -9.94 -6.23
N GLU A 160 -8.63 -10.64 -7.25
CA GLU A 160 -9.48 -11.38 -8.19
C GLU A 160 -10.26 -12.51 -7.49
N GLN A 161 -9.61 -13.26 -6.61
CA GLN A 161 -10.28 -14.28 -5.80
C GLN A 161 -11.22 -13.68 -4.76
N GLY A 162 -10.93 -12.46 -4.31
CA GLY A 162 -11.70 -11.72 -3.32
C GLY A 162 -12.90 -10.94 -3.87
N ILE A 163 -13.18 -10.98 -5.18
CA ILE A 163 -14.31 -10.27 -5.81
C ILE A 163 -15.62 -10.38 -5.01
N PRO A 164 -16.04 -11.55 -4.51
CA PRO A 164 -17.31 -11.63 -3.77
C PRO A 164 -17.35 -10.74 -2.52
N LEU A 165 -16.29 -10.75 -1.70
CA LEU A 165 -16.23 -9.92 -0.51
C LEU A 165 -15.97 -8.44 -0.85
N LEU A 166 -15.12 -8.16 -1.84
CA LEU A 166 -14.89 -6.79 -2.33
C LEU A 166 -16.19 -6.12 -2.78
N THR A 167 -17.06 -6.85 -3.50
CA THR A 167 -18.38 -6.38 -3.93
C THR A 167 -19.28 -6.09 -2.73
N ALA A 168 -19.35 -7.02 -1.76
CA ALA A 168 -20.16 -6.84 -0.56
C ALA A 168 -19.71 -5.62 0.26
N LEU A 169 -18.40 -5.46 0.48
CA LEU A 169 -17.82 -4.33 1.20
C LEU A 169 -18.02 -3.01 0.44
N HIS A 170 -17.93 -3.01 -0.89
CA HIS A 170 -18.19 -1.82 -1.70
C HIS A 170 -19.64 -1.36 -1.54
N ILE A 171 -20.60 -2.27 -1.59
CA ILE A 171 -22.02 -1.97 -1.34
C ILE A 171 -22.21 -1.47 0.09
N GLN A 172 -21.63 -2.14 1.09
CA GLN A 172 -21.75 -1.75 2.51
C GLN A 172 -21.15 -0.37 2.77
N SER A 173 -20.01 -0.06 2.13
CA SER A 173 -19.33 1.23 2.30
C SER A 173 -20.24 2.42 1.95
N ALA A 174 -21.13 2.25 0.98
CA ALA A 174 -22.05 3.27 0.49
C ALA A 174 -21.39 4.65 0.25
N GLY A 175 -20.12 4.64 -0.20
CA GLY A 175 -19.31 5.84 -0.44
C GLY A 175 -18.79 6.55 0.82
N ARG A 176 -18.99 5.99 2.01
CA ARG A 176 -18.49 6.56 3.29
C ARG A 176 -16.99 6.37 3.49
N ILE A 177 -16.43 5.33 2.88
CA ILE A 177 -15.00 5.03 2.82
C ILE A 177 -14.67 4.45 1.45
N THR A 178 -13.49 4.72 0.92
CA THR A 178 -13.08 4.23 -0.39
C THR A 178 -12.47 2.82 -0.28
N LEU A 179 -12.96 1.87 -1.09
CA LEU A 179 -12.32 0.57 -1.26
C LEU A 179 -11.18 0.71 -2.27
N LEU A 180 -9.97 0.34 -1.84
CA LEU A 180 -8.77 0.26 -2.66
C LEU A 180 -8.46 -1.23 -2.89
N ALA A 181 -8.80 -1.76 -4.07
CA ALA A 181 -8.56 -3.17 -4.37
C ALA A 181 -7.08 -3.40 -4.67
N GLY A 182 -6.46 -4.32 -3.92
CA GLY A 182 -5.03 -4.61 -4.06
C GLY A 182 -4.69 -6.08 -3.86
N CYS A 183 -3.44 -6.41 -4.11
CA CYS A 183 -2.86 -7.74 -4.17
C CYS A 183 -3.17 -8.50 -5.46
N GLY A 184 -2.13 -8.70 -6.28
CA GLY A 184 -2.22 -9.43 -7.54
C GLY A 184 -2.93 -8.69 -8.68
N VAL A 185 -3.30 -7.42 -8.49
CA VAL A 185 -3.87 -6.59 -9.56
C VAL A 185 -2.79 -6.30 -10.62
N ASN A 186 -3.14 -6.49 -11.87
CA ASN A 186 -2.25 -6.33 -13.02
C ASN A 186 -3.04 -6.10 -14.32
N GLU A 187 -2.32 -5.97 -15.43
CA GLU A 187 -2.87 -5.75 -16.77
C GLU A 187 -3.85 -6.82 -17.27
N GLY A 188 -3.81 -8.03 -16.68
CA GLY A 188 -4.68 -9.14 -17.08
C GLY A 188 -6.02 -9.18 -16.35
N ASN A 189 -6.15 -8.51 -15.19
CA ASN A 189 -7.33 -8.68 -14.34
C ASN A 189 -7.96 -7.39 -13.81
N ILE A 190 -7.30 -6.23 -13.92
CA ILE A 190 -7.83 -4.97 -13.36
C ILE A 190 -9.22 -4.60 -13.92
N ARG A 191 -9.46 -4.85 -15.21
CA ARG A 191 -10.75 -4.59 -15.86
C ARG A 191 -11.85 -5.48 -15.28
N SER A 192 -11.61 -6.79 -15.21
CA SER A 192 -12.59 -7.75 -14.69
C SER A 192 -12.92 -7.50 -13.22
N ILE A 193 -11.92 -7.14 -12.40
CA ILE A 193 -12.16 -6.75 -11.00
C ILE A 193 -13.04 -5.50 -10.94
N SER A 194 -12.73 -4.47 -11.72
CA SER A 194 -13.52 -3.24 -11.77
C SER A 194 -14.98 -3.47 -12.18
N GLU A 195 -15.19 -4.24 -13.25
CA GLU A 195 -16.53 -4.53 -13.77
C GLU A 195 -17.37 -5.38 -12.80
N ALA A 196 -16.73 -6.31 -12.08
CA ALA A 196 -17.42 -7.17 -11.14
C ALA A 196 -17.75 -6.51 -9.80
N THR A 197 -16.94 -5.54 -9.35
CA THR A 197 -17.04 -4.95 -8.00
C THR A 197 -17.53 -3.51 -7.98
N ASP A 198 -17.51 -2.82 -9.12
CA ASP A 198 -17.67 -1.36 -9.27
C ASP A 198 -16.65 -0.51 -8.50
N ILE A 199 -15.58 -1.12 -7.98
CA ILE A 199 -14.47 -0.41 -7.33
C ILE A 199 -13.71 0.41 -8.37
N ARG A 200 -13.29 1.63 -7.99
CA ARG A 200 -12.62 2.61 -8.85
C ARG A 200 -11.20 2.97 -8.40
N GLU A 201 -10.74 2.48 -7.25
CA GLU A 201 -9.35 2.65 -6.80
C GLU A 201 -8.61 1.31 -6.75
N PHE A 202 -7.41 1.29 -7.35
CA PHE A 202 -6.61 0.06 -7.49
C PHE A 202 -5.18 0.27 -7.03
N HIS A 203 -4.66 -0.75 -6.34
CA HIS A 203 -3.31 -0.82 -5.81
C HIS A 203 -2.55 -1.99 -6.43
N PHE A 204 -1.39 -1.73 -7.03
CA PHE A 204 -0.52 -2.76 -7.60
C PHE A 204 0.95 -2.30 -7.63
N SER A 205 1.90 -3.21 -7.93
CA SER A 205 3.33 -2.90 -7.92
C SER A 205 3.95 -2.73 -9.31
N ALA A 206 3.41 -3.42 -10.32
CA ALA A 206 3.95 -3.46 -11.70
C ALA A 206 5.48 -3.74 -11.75
N ARG A 207 6.01 -4.58 -10.83
CA ARG A 207 7.45 -4.86 -10.71
C ARG A 207 7.97 -5.72 -11.84
N VAL A 208 9.22 -5.46 -12.17
CA VAL A 208 10.06 -6.28 -13.06
C VAL A 208 11.40 -6.53 -12.39
N LYS A 209 12.01 -7.65 -12.74
CA LYS A 209 13.36 -7.99 -12.30
C LYS A 209 14.37 -7.33 -13.23
N VAL A 210 15.35 -6.65 -12.65
CA VAL A 210 16.47 -6.05 -13.38
C VAL A 210 17.80 -6.54 -12.79
N PRO A 211 18.83 -6.74 -13.60
CA PRO A 211 20.15 -7.13 -13.10
C PRO A 211 20.73 -6.03 -12.20
N GLY A 212 21.45 -6.43 -11.16
CA GLY A 212 22.27 -5.53 -10.37
C GLY A 212 23.43 -4.94 -11.16
N ALA A 213 23.98 -3.83 -10.70
CA ALA A 213 25.11 -3.18 -11.36
C ALA A 213 26.48 -3.78 -10.97
N MET A 214 26.53 -4.67 -9.98
CA MET A 214 27.79 -5.33 -9.60
C MET A 214 28.22 -6.34 -10.65
N LEU A 215 29.49 -6.27 -11.05
CA LEU A 215 30.10 -7.21 -12.00
C LEU A 215 30.72 -8.44 -11.31
N PHE A 216 31.00 -8.32 -10.01
CA PHE A 216 31.54 -9.40 -9.19
C PHE A 216 30.49 -9.89 -8.20
N SER A 217 30.36 -11.20 -8.04
CA SER A 217 29.52 -11.84 -7.03
C SER A 217 30.32 -12.93 -6.30
N ASN A 218 30.20 -12.97 -4.98
CA ASN A 218 30.78 -14.06 -4.19
C ASN A 218 29.70 -15.11 -3.88
N PRO A 219 29.73 -16.28 -4.53
CA PRO A 219 28.68 -17.29 -4.39
C PRO A 219 28.68 -18.00 -3.02
N LYS A 220 29.63 -17.68 -2.12
CA LYS A 220 29.76 -18.28 -0.81
C LYS A 220 29.14 -17.41 0.31
N VAL A 221 28.67 -16.20 -0.03
CA VAL A 221 28.18 -15.23 0.97
C VAL A 221 26.77 -14.80 0.61
N TYR A 222 25.89 -14.79 1.61
CA TYR A 222 24.53 -14.26 1.54
C TYR A 222 24.41 -13.11 2.52
N MET A 223 23.79 -12.00 2.10
CA MET A 223 23.45 -10.88 2.99
C MET A 223 21.99 -10.96 3.45
N GLY A 224 21.11 -11.53 2.65
CA GLY A 224 19.71 -11.74 2.95
C GLY A 224 19.34 -13.21 3.21
N ALA A 225 18.10 -13.58 2.90
CA ALA A 225 17.64 -14.95 3.09
C ALA A 225 18.33 -15.91 2.09
N PRO A 226 18.68 -17.14 2.51
CA PRO A 226 19.27 -18.13 1.62
C PRO A 226 18.38 -18.39 0.39
N GLY A 227 18.98 -18.42 -0.80
CA GLY A 227 18.28 -18.69 -2.06
C GLY A 227 17.71 -17.46 -2.76
N VAL A 228 17.86 -16.27 -2.20
CA VAL A 228 17.56 -15.02 -2.89
C VAL A 228 18.71 -14.64 -3.78
N ASP A 229 18.43 -14.36 -5.06
CA ASP A 229 19.45 -13.88 -5.99
C ASP A 229 19.71 -12.38 -5.75
N GLU A 230 20.82 -12.08 -5.05
CA GLU A 230 21.23 -10.71 -4.71
C GLU A 230 21.79 -9.92 -5.91
N ASN A 231 21.98 -10.57 -7.07
CA ASN A 231 22.39 -9.90 -8.31
C ASN A 231 21.18 -9.35 -9.09
N VAL A 232 19.97 -9.56 -8.61
CA VAL A 232 18.72 -9.10 -9.22
C VAL A 232 18.01 -8.15 -8.28
N ARG A 233 17.53 -7.03 -8.82
CA ARG A 233 16.65 -6.09 -8.09
C ARG A 233 15.26 -6.09 -8.72
N GLU A 234 14.25 -5.87 -7.90
CA GLU A 234 12.90 -5.60 -8.39
C GLU A 234 12.65 -4.10 -8.37
N ILE A 235 12.15 -3.57 -9.48
CA ILE A 235 11.75 -2.16 -9.62
C ILE A 235 10.40 -2.07 -10.33
N THR A 236 9.66 -1.01 -10.10
CA THR A 236 8.43 -0.71 -10.87
C THR A 236 8.79 -0.39 -12.32
N SER A 237 8.02 -0.92 -13.27
CA SER A 237 8.11 -0.60 -14.70
C SER A 237 7.04 0.43 -15.08
N SER A 238 7.46 1.58 -15.59
CA SER A 238 6.52 2.62 -16.07
C SER A 238 5.66 2.10 -17.24
N GLU A 239 6.19 1.23 -18.07
CA GLU A 239 5.45 0.59 -19.16
C GLU A 239 4.33 -0.32 -18.62
N ARG A 240 4.62 -1.18 -17.63
CA ARG A 240 3.60 -2.03 -17.02
C ARG A 240 2.52 -1.22 -16.30
N VAL A 241 2.90 -0.11 -15.65
CA VAL A 241 1.92 0.83 -15.06
C VAL A 241 0.99 1.38 -16.15
N LYS A 242 1.54 1.87 -17.28
CA LYS A 242 0.75 2.36 -18.42
C LYS A 242 -0.17 1.28 -18.99
N ASN A 243 0.36 0.07 -19.18
CA ASN A 243 -0.41 -1.04 -19.74
C ASN A 243 -1.55 -1.47 -18.81
N THR A 244 -1.33 -1.48 -17.49
CA THR A 244 -2.37 -1.78 -16.50
C THR A 244 -3.46 -0.72 -16.52
N ILE A 245 -3.10 0.56 -16.53
CA ILE A 245 -4.06 1.69 -16.62
C ILE A 245 -4.86 1.62 -17.92
N ALA A 246 -4.22 1.30 -19.05
CA ALA A 246 -4.89 1.23 -20.34
C ALA A 246 -6.04 0.21 -20.39
N GLN A 247 -6.02 -0.81 -19.53
CA GLN A 247 -7.11 -1.79 -19.44
C GLN A 247 -8.41 -1.19 -18.86
N LEU A 248 -8.35 -0.04 -18.20
CA LEU A 248 -9.51 0.65 -17.63
C LEU A 248 -10.13 1.67 -18.59
N LEU A 249 -9.51 1.87 -19.74
CA LEU A 249 -9.97 2.81 -20.79
C LEU A 249 -10.66 2.05 -21.91
#